data_680e0abb7b45c6a13d951980ff6f889d
#
_entry.id   680e0abb7b45c6a13d951980ff6f889d
#
_cell.length_a   1.000
_cell.length_b   1.000
_cell.length_c   1.000
_cell.angle_alpha   90.00
_cell.angle_beta   90.00
_cell.angle_gamma   90.00
#
_symmetry.space_group_name_H-M   'P 1'
#
loop_
_entity.id
_entity.type
_entity.pdbx_description
1 polymer ?
#
loop_
_entity_poly.entity_id
_entity_poly.type
_entity_poly.pdbx_seq_one_letter_code
_entity_poly.pdbx_strand_id
1 'polypeptide(L)'
;MKKLSYLLTLLLLVTLMTGCKAFHTLMDSKLKTAQGAPYELIVVCNQQLWESELGDTLRSVLLAPIPYLNEREPLFNVMQFPESGFKGTVVDYRNILKVLVDPSLAAASAGVQYDVTASPQVVVTLQGPTREALTQYVAEHRAELVQTFEGAERDRSIAFANKFNQTESGKLVREKFGVEMKIPKGYILAQQSDDFLWFRYEFPAASQGFMLYS
;
A
#
# COMPACT_ATOMS: atom_id res chain seq x y z
N MET A 1 19.13 39.11 -40.55
CA MET A 1 18.29 39.32 -39.38
C MET A 1 17.26 38.19 -39.20
N LYS A 2 16.52 37.78 -40.20
CA LYS A 2 15.52 36.69 -40.08
C LYS A 2 16.08 35.32 -39.65
N LYS A 3 17.26 34.91 -40.18
CA LYS A 3 17.90 33.62 -39.79
C LYS A 3 18.36 33.57 -38.32
N LEU A 4 18.79 34.70 -37.77
CA LEU A 4 19.19 34.81 -36.36
C LEU A 4 17.98 34.71 -35.43
N SER A 5 16.83 35.26 -35.83
CA SER A 5 15.56 35.18 -35.10
C SER A 5 15.04 33.73 -35.03
N TYR A 6 15.12 32.98 -36.12
CA TYR A 6 14.76 31.56 -36.12
C TYR A 6 15.68 30.69 -35.26
N LEU A 7 16.96 31.01 -35.23
CA LEU A 7 17.93 30.29 -34.38
C LEU A 7 17.66 30.55 -32.89
N LEU A 8 17.30 31.79 -32.53
CA LEU A 8 16.95 32.16 -31.16
C LEU A 8 15.65 31.51 -30.71
N THR A 9 14.60 31.46 -31.57
CA THR A 9 13.34 30.81 -31.27
C THR A 9 13.49 29.28 -31.16
N LEU A 10 14.33 28.66 -32.00
CA LEU A 10 14.61 27.23 -31.89
C LEU A 10 15.39 26.89 -30.61
N LEU A 11 16.35 27.73 -30.23
CA LEU A 11 17.09 27.55 -28.95
C LEU A 11 16.17 27.71 -27.74
N LEU A 12 15.24 28.67 -27.77
CA LEU A 12 14.25 28.87 -26.71
C LEU A 12 13.26 27.66 -26.59
N LEU A 13 12.85 27.05 -27.72
CA LEU A 13 11.98 25.89 -27.75
C LEU A 13 12.70 24.64 -27.18
N VAL A 14 13.98 24.46 -27.47
CA VAL A 14 14.78 23.33 -26.96
C VAL A 14 15.00 23.47 -25.46
N THR A 15 15.23 24.68 -24.93
CA THR A 15 15.32 24.90 -23.48
C THR A 15 14.04 24.67 -22.71
N LEU A 16 12.87 24.93 -23.34
CA LEU A 16 11.57 24.63 -22.74
C LEU A 16 11.29 23.11 -22.65
N MET A 17 11.75 22.32 -23.61
CA MET A 17 11.55 20.86 -23.60
C MET A 17 12.50 20.13 -22.62
N THR A 18 13.69 20.65 -22.34
CA THR A 18 14.60 20.08 -21.35
C THR A 18 14.26 20.50 -19.93
N GLY A 19 13.57 21.63 -19.73
CA GLY A 19 13.16 22.15 -18.43
C GLY A 19 12.16 21.26 -17.69
N CYS A 20 11.25 20.56 -18.38
CA CYS A 20 10.26 19.69 -17.75
C CYS A 20 10.90 18.45 -17.07
N LYS A 21 11.93 17.84 -17.66
CA LYS A 21 12.62 16.71 -17.02
C LYS A 21 13.50 17.14 -15.85
N ALA A 22 14.21 18.24 -15.98
CA ALA A 22 15.05 18.79 -14.90
C ALA A 22 14.19 19.32 -13.73
N PHE A 23 13.03 19.91 -14.02
CA PHE A 23 12.10 20.37 -12.99
C PHE A 23 11.47 19.19 -12.23
N HIS A 24 11.12 18.10 -12.89
CA HIS A 24 10.65 16.87 -12.24
C HIS A 24 11.74 16.26 -11.34
N THR A 25 12.99 16.27 -11.76
CA THR A 25 14.11 15.73 -10.96
C THR A 25 14.48 16.62 -9.77
N LEU A 26 14.26 17.94 -9.87
CA LEU A 26 14.47 18.88 -8.76
C LEU A 26 13.32 18.88 -7.73
N MET A 27 12.12 18.48 -8.14
CA MET A 27 10.95 18.31 -7.26
C MET A 27 10.90 16.91 -6.64
N ASP A 28 11.79 16.00 -7.00
CA ASP A 28 11.96 14.69 -6.39
C ASP A 28 12.68 14.83 -5.03
N SER A 29 12.09 15.61 -4.14
CA SER A 29 12.39 15.52 -2.72
C SER A 29 12.02 14.08 -2.34
N LYS A 30 13.01 13.22 -2.09
CA LYS A 30 12.79 11.83 -1.69
C LYS A 30 11.78 11.84 -0.55
N LEU A 31 10.59 11.36 -0.84
CA LEU A 31 9.58 11.17 0.18
C LEU A 31 10.19 10.34 1.32
N LYS A 32 9.76 10.61 2.53
CA LYS A 32 10.14 9.79 3.68
C LYS A 32 9.73 8.34 3.44
N THR A 33 10.41 7.40 4.09
CA THR A 33 9.95 6.01 4.12
C THR A 33 8.66 5.93 4.91
N ALA A 34 7.65 5.28 4.33
CA ALA A 34 6.38 5.08 4.98
C ALA A 34 6.54 4.27 6.29
N GLN A 35 5.83 4.69 7.32
CA GLN A 35 5.85 4.10 8.66
C GLN A 35 4.78 3.02 8.81
N GLY A 36 4.85 2.27 9.90
CA GLY A 36 3.91 1.24 10.27
C GLY A 36 4.32 -0.16 9.80
N ALA A 37 3.83 -1.17 10.51
CA ALA A 37 4.00 -2.57 10.16
C ALA A 37 3.08 -2.96 8.98
N PRO A 38 3.34 -4.09 8.29
CA PRO A 38 2.40 -4.63 7.32
C PRO A 38 1.00 -4.78 7.90
N TYR A 39 -0.01 -4.43 7.11
CA TYR A 39 -1.43 -4.45 7.46
C TYR A 39 -1.86 -3.52 8.62
N GLU A 40 -0.99 -2.65 9.14
CA GLU A 40 -1.42 -1.52 9.96
C GLU A 40 -2.14 -0.48 9.10
N LEU A 41 -3.28 0.01 9.60
CA LEU A 41 -4.14 0.97 8.91
C LEU A 41 -4.60 2.06 9.87
N ILE A 42 -4.32 3.32 9.52
CA ILE A 42 -4.79 4.49 10.24
C ILE A 42 -6.15 4.90 9.68
N VAL A 43 -7.16 5.01 10.55
CA VAL A 43 -8.46 5.62 10.21
C VAL A 43 -8.51 7.02 10.83
N VAL A 44 -8.62 8.03 9.98
CA VAL A 44 -8.71 9.43 10.39
C VAL A 44 -10.16 9.88 10.33
N CYS A 45 -10.78 9.98 11.50
CA CYS A 45 -12.13 10.52 11.67
C CYS A 45 -12.31 10.99 13.12
N ASN A 46 -13.30 11.85 13.37
CA ASN A 46 -13.63 12.23 14.74
C ASN A 46 -14.25 11.06 15.52
N GLN A 47 -14.20 11.17 16.86
CA GLN A 47 -14.70 10.11 17.77
C GLN A 47 -16.19 9.80 17.55
N GLN A 48 -17.01 10.82 17.30
CA GLN A 48 -18.44 10.62 17.07
C GLN A 48 -18.75 9.79 15.82
N LEU A 49 -17.99 9.99 14.74
CA LEU A 49 -18.10 9.15 13.54
C LEU A 49 -17.61 7.72 13.83
N TRP A 50 -16.53 7.58 14.58
CA TRP A 50 -15.98 6.27 14.92
C TRP A 50 -16.90 5.44 15.81
N GLU A 51 -17.66 6.09 16.70
CA GLU A 51 -18.65 5.46 17.61
C GLU A 51 -20.05 5.32 17.00
N SER A 52 -20.24 5.72 15.74
CA SER A 52 -21.51 5.64 15.03
C SER A 52 -21.63 4.35 14.21
N GLU A 53 -22.80 4.15 13.58
CA GLU A 53 -23.07 3.08 12.62
C GLU A 53 -22.02 3.04 11.48
N LEU A 54 -21.55 4.19 11.03
CA LEU A 54 -20.44 4.25 10.05
C LEU A 54 -19.18 3.61 10.60
N GLY A 55 -18.82 3.91 11.85
CA GLY A 55 -17.66 3.28 12.50
C GLY A 55 -17.84 1.78 12.70
N ASP A 56 -19.05 1.33 13.05
CA ASP A 56 -19.37 -0.10 13.13
C ASP A 56 -19.22 -0.79 11.77
N THR A 57 -19.70 -0.14 10.71
CA THR A 57 -19.59 -0.65 9.35
C THR A 57 -18.13 -0.72 8.90
N LEU A 58 -17.33 0.33 9.16
CA LEU A 58 -15.89 0.33 8.87
C LEU A 58 -15.17 -0.79 9.64
N ARG A 59 -15.44 -0.96 10.93
CA ARG A 59 -14.86 -2.05 11.72
C ARG A 59 -15.25 -3.42 11.19
N SER A 60 -16.52 -3.61 10.81
CA SER A 60 -16.99 -4.88 10.25
C SER A 60 -16.28 -5.26 8.94
N VAL A 61 -15.81 -4.29 8.18
CA VAL A 61 -15.06 -4.47 6.93
C VAL A 61 -13.57 -4.66 7.19
N LEU A 62 -12.96 -3.73 7.93
CA LEU A 62 -11.51 -3.66 8.10
C LEU A 62 -10.97 -4.67 9.13
N LEU A 63 -11.78 -5.01 10.13
CA LEU A 63 -11.45 -6.02 11.16
C LEU A 63 -12.12 -7.37 10.87
N ALA A 64 -12.64 -7.58 9.66
CA ALA A 64 -13.16 -8.89 9.27
C ALA A 64 -12.08 -9.97 9.49
N PRO A 65 -12.45 -11.16 9.99
CA PRO A 65 -11.48 -12.21 10.22
C PRO A 65 -10.91 -12.73 8.89
N ILE A 66 -9.60 -13.00 8.88
CA ILE A 66 -8.95 -13.68 7.76
C ILE A 66 -9.58 -15.08 7.61
N PRO A 67 -10.09 -15.44 6.42
CA PRO A 67 -10.72 -16.74 6.21
C PRO A 67 -9.75 -17.90 6.45
N TYR A 68 -10.29 -19.02 6.95
CA TYR A 68 -9.59 -20.31 7.09
C TYR A 68 -8.43 -20.35 8.09
N LEU A 69 -8.22 -19.31 8.90
CA LEU A 69 -7.30 -19.40 10.02
C LEU A 69 -7.95 -20.09 11.21
N ASN A 70 -7.20 -20.92 11.94
CA ASN A 70 -7.66 -21.60 13.15
C ASN A 70 -7.97 -20.61 14.28
N GLU A 71 -7.18 -19.56 14.40
CA GLU A 71 -7.39 -18.43 15.29
C GLU A 71 -7.92 -17.24 14.50
N ARG A 72 -8.80 -16.45 15.12
CA ARG A 72 -9.36 -15.27 14.47
C ARG A 72 -8.34 -14.14 14.49
N GLU A 73 -7.82 -13.82 13.32
CA GLU A 73 -6.99 -12.64 13.09
C GLU A 73 -7.75 -11.64 12.21
N PRO A 74 -7.72 -10.34 12.54
CA PRO A 74 -8.33 -9.32 11.70
C PRO A 74 -7.52 -9.08 10.42
N LEU A 75 -8.19 -8.67 9.34
CA LEU A 75 -7.54 -8.30 8.06
C LEU A 75 -6.51 -7.19 8.27
N PHE A 76 -6.86 -6.17 9.06
CA PHE A 76 -5.98 -5.03 9.34
C PHE A 76 -5.89 -4.78 10.85
N ASN A 77 -4.72 -4.32 11.29
CA ASN A 77 -4.54 -3.72 12.62
C ASN A 77 -4.90 -2.24 12.53
N VAL A 78 -6.12 -1.91 12.95
CA VAL A 78 -6.72 -0.58 12.79
C VAL A 78 -6.46 0.30 14.00
N MET A 79 -5.94 1.51 13.75
CA MET A 79 -5.77 2.57 14.74
C MET A 79 -6.57 3.81 14.31
N GLN A 80 -7.47 4.28 15.17
CA GLN A 80 -8.25 5.49 14.89
C GLN A 80 -7.55 6.73 15.47
N PHE A 81 -7.52 7.79 14.67
CA PHE A 81 -7.03 9.11 15.07
C PHE A 81 -8.05 10.19 14.71
N PRO A 82 -8.31 11.16 15.61
CA PRO A 82 -9.03 12.37 15.23
C PRO A 82 -8.16 13.23 14.30
N GLU A 83 -8.77 14.10 13.51
CA GLU A 83 -8.05 15.01 12.60
C GLU A 83 -6.97 15.83 13.31
N SER A 84 -7.23 16.28 14.55
CA SER A 84 -6.25 17.02 15.37
C SER A 84 -5.01 16.19 15.73
N GLY A 85 -5.15 14.86 15.78
CA GLY A 85 -4.09 13.90 16.04
C GLY A 85 -3.37 13.43 14.76
N PHE A 86 -3.90 13.71 13.59
CA PHE A 86 -3.32 13.33 12.29
C PHE A 86 -2.16 14.26 11.90
N LYS A 87 -1.04 14.13 12.59
CA LYS A 87 0.17 14.96 12.44
C LYS A 87 1.44 14.19 12.82
N GLY A 88 2.60 14.80 12.55
CA GLY A 88 3.90 14.20 12.88
C GLY A 88 4.14 12.93 12.08
N THR A 89 4.48 11.83 12.73
CA THR A 89 4.77 10.54 12.09
C THR A 89 3.51 9.81 11.61
N VAL A 90 2.32 10.16 12.15
CA VAL A 90 1.05 9.50 11.78
C VAL A 90 0.69 9.77 10.32
N VAL A 91 1.02 10.93 9.78
CA VAL A 91 0.76 11.27 8.36
C VAL A 91 1.62 10.45 7.40
N ASP A 92 2.72 9.89 7.88
CA ASP A 92 3.66 9.12 7.08
C ASP A 92 3.37 7.59 7.12
N TYR A 93 2.24 7.16 7.73
CA TYR A 93 1.85 5.74 7.76
C TYR A 93 1.54 5.22 6.37
N ARG A 94 1.81 3.94 6.17
CA ARG A 94 1.73 3.25 4.89
C ARG A 94 0.31 3.08 4.35
N ASN A 95 -0.69 2.92 5.23
CA ASN A 95 -2.10 2.81 4.88
C ASN A 95 -2.91 3.80 5.70
N ILE A 96 -3.65 4.68 5.03
CA ILE A 96 -4.46 5.72 5.66
C ILE A 96 -5.84 5.75 5.02
N LEU A 97 -6.88 5.68 5.84
CA LEU A 97 -8.27 5.93 5.46
C LEU A 97 -8.72 7.23 6.13
N LYS A 98 -8.97 8.27 5.35
CA LYS A 98 -9.59 9.52 5.81
C LYS A 98 -11.09 9.45 5.59
N VAL A 99 -11.86 9.85 6.58
CA VAL A 99 -13.33 9.89 6.50
C VAL A 99 -13.82 11.31 6.68
N LEU A 100 -14.45 11.86 5.66
CA LEU A 100 -14.92 13.25 5.60
C LEU A 100 -16.43 13.29 5.33
N VAL A 101 -17.18 13.91 6.26
CA VAL A 101 -18.59 14.28 6.04
C VAL A 101 -18.63 15.75 5.64
N ASP A 102 -19.06 16.01 4.40
CA ASP A 102 -19.18 17.36 3.86
C ASP A 102 -20.57 17.52 3.18
N PRO A 103 -21.51 18.24 3.79
CA PRO A 103 -22.86 18.44 3.28
C PRO A 103 -22.93 19.12 1.91
N SER A 104 -21.84 19.71 1.42
CA SER A 104 -21.78 20.32 0.08
C SER A 104 -21.63 19.30 -1.04
N LEU A 105 -21.27 18.05 -0.72
CA LEU A 105 -21.09 16.98 -1.70
C LEU A 105 -22.44 16.44 -2.16
N ALA A 106 -22.52 16.07 -3.44
CA ALA A 106 -23.75 15.52 -4.02
C ALA A 106 -23.96 14.03 -3.69
N ALA A 107 -22.89 13.28 -3.50
CA ALA A 107 -22.90 11.83 -3.24
C ALA A 107 -21.67 11.38 -2.47
N ALA A 108 -21.73 10.19 -1.89
CA ALA A 108 -20.58 9.54 -1.30
C ALA A 108 -19.63 8.99 -2.38
N SER A 109 -18.34 9.05 -2.12
CA SER A 109 -17.28 8.58 -3.02
C SER A 109 -16.02 8.23 -2.25
N ALA A 110 -15.14 7.44 -2.88
CA ALA A 110 -13.78 7.19 -2.40
C ALA A 110 -12.76 7.63 -3.45
N GLY A 111 -11.73 8.35 -3.01
CA GLY A 111 -10.58 8.71 -3.82
C GLY A 111 -9.32 8.01 -3.29
N VAL A 112 -8.46 7.53 -4.18
CA VAL A 112 -7.20 6.87 -3.82
C VAL A 112 -6.02 7.71 -4.28
N GLN A 113 -5.06 7.94 -3.40
CA GLN A 113 -3.80 8.63 -3.69
C GLN A 113 -2.64 7.76 -3.19
N TYR A 114 -1.53 7.80 -3.93
CA TYR A 114 -0.30 7.09 -3.56
C TYR A 114 0.80 8.08 -3.26
N ASP A 115 1.68 7.73 -2.31
CA ASP A 115 2.91 8.46 -2.02
C ASP A 115 2.69 9.96 -1.74
N VAL A 116 1.76 10.27 -0.82
CA VAL A 116 1.37 11.66 -0.51
C VAL A 116 2.40 12.37 0.36
N THR A 117 2.79 11.75 1.48
CA THR A 117 3.78 12.31 2.43
C THR A 117 4.97 11.37 2.65
N ALA A 118 4.79 10.10 2.36
CA ALA A 118 5.80 9.06 2.49
C ALA A 118 5.65 8.03 1.36
N SER A 119 6.66 7.21 1.12
CA SER A 119 6.63 6.15 0.11
C SER A 119 7.22 4.85 0.67
N PRO A 120 6.59 3.70 0.35
CA PRO A 120 5.33 3.50 -0.37
C PRO A 120 4.10 3.69 0.53
N GLN A 121 3.21 4.59 0.18
CA GLN A 121 2.00 4.95 0.95
C GLN A 121 0.75 4.84 0.08
N VAL A 122 -0.38 4.42 0.66
CA VAL A 122 -1.71 4.55 0.08
C VAL A 122 -2.62 5.33 1.03
N VAL A 123 -3.28 6.34 0.50
CA VAL A 123 -4.25 7.17 1.22
C VAL A 123 -5.59 7.06 0.50
N VAL A 124 -6.59 6.53 1.18
CA VAL A 124 -7.98 6.52 0.71
C VAL A 124 -8.72 7.63 1.42
N THR A 125 -9.40 8.50 0.67
CA THR A 125 -10.32 9.50 1.21
C THR A 125 -11.74 9.08 0.89
N LEU A 126 -12.48 8.69 1.91
CA LEU A 126 -13.90 8.40 1.88
C LEU A 126 -14.64 9.67 2.25
N GLN A 127 -15.45 10.21 1.36
CA GLN A 127 -16.14 11.47 1.54
C GLN A 127 -17.59 11.38 1.09
N GLY A 128 -18.50 12.13 1.73
CA GLY A 128 -19.91 12.13 1.36
C GLY A 128 -20.72 13.18 2.12
N PRO A 129 -21.97 13.43 1.67
CA PRO A 129 -22.81 14.50 2.22
C PRO A 129 -23.28 14.23 3.65
N THR A 130 -23.49 12.96 4.00
CA THR A 130 -23.98 12.55 5.32
C THR A 130 -23.27 11.27 5.78
N ARG A 131 -23.36 11.01 7.07
CA ARG A 131 -22.88 9.78 7.67
C ARG A 131 -23.59 8.54 7.09
N GLU A 132 -24.90 8.63 6.90
CA GLU A 132 -25.75 7.54 6.37
C GLU A 132 -25.33 7.21 4.92
N ALA A 133 -25.07 8.21 4.08
CA ALA A 133 -24.58 8.03 2.72
C ALA A 133 -23.22 7.32 2.70
N LEU A 134 -22.32 7.66 3.63
CA LEU A 134 -21.03 6.99 3.78
C LEU A 134 -21.19 5.56 4.29
N THR A 135 -22.08 5.31 5.25
CA THR A 135 -22.38 3.96 5.75
C THR A 135 -22.84 3.04 4.63
N GLN A 136 -23.80 3.52 3.83
CA GLN A 136 -24.27 2.79 2.66
C GLN A 136 -23.16 2.53 1.65
N TYR A 137 -22.40 3.57 1.30
CA TYR A 137 -21.28 3.46 0.36
C TYR A 137 -20.26 2.40 0.80
N VAL A 138 -19.84 2.41 2.07
CA VAL A 138 -18.90 1.41 2.60
C VAL A 138 -19.48 0.00 2.55
N ALA A 139 -20.78 -0.16 2.86
CA ALA A 139 -21.44 -1.45 2.79
C ALA A 139 -21.51 -2.02 1.36
N GLU A 140 -21.71 -1.16 0.37
CA GLU A 140 -21.75 -1.53 -1.06
C GLU A 140 -20.35 -1.79 -1.66
N HIS A 141 -19.33 -1.03 -1.22
CA HIS A 141 -17.97 -1.07 -1.78
C HIS A 141 -16.94 -1.73 -0.85
N ARG A 142 -17.38 -2.60 0.07
CA ARG A 142 -16.51 -3.25 1.05
C ARG A 142 -15.32 -3.99 0.45
N ALA A 143 -15.58 -4.72 -0.63
CA ALA A 143 -14.55 -5.51 -1.30
C ALA A 143 -13.49 -4.62 -1.95
N GLU A 144 -13.90 -3.54 -2.58
CA GLU A 144 -13.00 -2.57 -3.23
C GLU A 144 -12.09 -1.86 -2.20
N LEU A 145 -12.69 -1.48 -1.05
CA LEU A 145 -11.94 -0.85 0.04
C LEU A 145 -10.85 -1.79 0.59
N VAL A 146 -11.20 -3.05 0.85
CA VAL A 146 -10.25 -4.07 1.32
C VAL A 146 -9.18 -4.33 0.27
N GLN A 147 -9.56 -4.57 -0.99
CA GLN A 147 -8.64 -4.86 -2.09
C GLN A 147 -7.64 -3.72 -2.35
N THR A 148 -8.04 -2.47 -2.11
CA THR A 148 -7.14 -1.31 -2.26
C THR A 148 -5.97 -1.40 -1.29
N PHE A 149 -6.21 -1.68 -0.01
CA PHE A 149 -5.16 -1.78 1.00
C PHE A 149 -4.38 -3.10 0.89
N GLU A 150 -5.03 -4.22 0.66
CA GLU A 150 -4.36 -5.52 0.42
C GLU A 150 -3.50 -5.49 -0.84
N GLY A 151 -3.97 -4.86 -1.91
CA GLY A 151 -3.20 -4.64 -3.13
C GLY A 151 -1.91 -3.88 -2.86
N ALA A 152 -1.99 -2.79 -2.11
CA ALA A 152 -0.82 -2.01 -1.73
C ALA A 152 0.18 -2.82 -0.87
N GLU A 153 -0.30 -3.67 0.06
CA GLU A 153 0.57 -4.55 0.85
C GLU A 153 1.23 -5.63 -0.02
N ARG A 154 0.48 -6.21 -0.95
CA ARG A 154 1.01 -7.19 -1.91
C ARG A 154 2.09 -6.58 -2.80
N ASP A 155 1.87 -5.38 -3.32
CA ASP A 155 2.84 -4.67 -4.16
C ASP A 155 4.13 -4.36 -3.40
N ARG A 156 4.04 -3.96 -2.12
CA ARG A 156 5.20 -3.76 -1.23
C ARG A 156 5.97 -5.06 -1.00
N SER A 157 5.25 -6.15 -0.80
CA SER A 157 5.85 -7.48 -0.62
C SER A 157 6.57 -7.95 -1.87
N ILE A 158 5.98 -7.72 -3.05
CA ILE A 158 6.59 -8.02 -4.34
C ILE A 158 7.83 -7.15 -4.56
N ALA A 159 7.75 -5.86 -4.28
CA ALA A 159 8.89 -4.93 -4.40
C ALA A 159 10.04 -5.33 -3.46
N PHE A 160 9.72 -5.72 -2.22
CA PHE A 160 10.69 -6.24 -1.26
C PHE A 160 11.37 -7.52 -1.76
N ALA A 161 10.58 -8.49 -2.24
CA ALA A 161 11.09 -9.74 -2.78
C ALA A 161 11.99 -9.52 -4.00
N ASN A 162 11.63 -8.59 -4.88
CA ASN A 162 12.47 -8.23 -6.03
C ASN A 162 13.79 -7.57 -5.61
N LYS A 163 13.73 -6.64 -4.66
CA LYS A 163 14.91 -5.90 -4.17
C LYS A 163 15.90 -6.78 -3.42
N PHE A 164 15.39 -7.73 -2.63
CA PHE A 164 16.19 -8.57 -1.73
C PHE A 164 16.18 -10.06 -2.14
N ASN A 165 16.02 -10.33 -3.43
CA ASN A 165 15.98 -11.68 -3.96
C ASN A 165 17.27 -12.47 -3.70
N GLN A 166 17.13 -13.72 -3.32
CA GLN A 166 18.20 -14.72 -3.28
C GLN A 166 18.26 -15.46 -4.61
N THR A 167 19.18 -15.06 -5.48
CA THR A 167 19.28 -15.58 -6.83
C THR A 167 19.49 -17.10 -6.87
N GLU A 168 20.34 -17.64 -5.98
CA GLU A 168 20.64 -19.08 -5.94
C GLU A 168 19.44 -19.93 -5.54
N SER A 169 18.66 -19.47 -4.54
CA SER A 169 17.43 -20.16 -4.13
C SER A 169 16.39 -20.17 -5.25
N GLY A 170 16.22 -19.05 -5.94
CA GLY A 170 15.32 -18.96 -7.10
C GLY A 170 15.78 -19.81 -8.28
N LYS A 171 17.10 -19.91 -8.50
CA LYS A 171 17.69 -20.79 -9.51
C LYS A 171 17.42 -22.26 -9.19
N LEU A 172 17.62 -22.68 -7.94
CA LEU A 172 17.32 -24.04 -7.49
C LEU A 172 15.85 -24.42 -7.73
N VAL A 173 14.90 -23.52 -7.41
CA VAL A 173 13.48 -23.73 -7.66
C VAL A 173 13.19 -23.90 -9.15
N ARG A 174 13.78 -23.05 -9.99
CA ARG A 174 13.61 -23.14 -11.45
C ARG A 174 14.17 -24.44 -12.03
N GLU A 175 15.36 -24.83 -11.62
CA GLU A 175 15.99 -26.04 -12.09
C GLU A 175 15.20 -27.31 -11.72
N LYS A 176 14.61 -27.33 -10.52
CA LYS A 176 13.91 -28.49 -9.99
C LYS A 176 12.43 -28.56 -10.43
N PHE A 177 11.72 -27.43 -10.46
CA PHE A 177 10.27 -27.39 -10.69
C PHE A 177 9.86 -26.62 -11.94
N GLY A 178 10.78 -26.01 -12.68
CA GLY A 178 10.48 -25.20 -13.87
C GLY A 178 9.73 -23.89 -13.54
N VAL A 179 9.69 -23.46 -12.27
CA VAL A 179 8.94 -22.30 -11.80
C VAL A 179 9.87 -21.14 -11.46
N GLU A 180 9.54 -19.95 -11.93
CA GLU A 180 10.23 -18.73 -11.53
C GLU A 180 9.69 -18.21 -10.19
N MET A 181 10.58 -18.10 -9.19
CA MET A 181 10.23 -17.62 -7.86
C MET A 181 11.25 -16.62 -7.33
N LYS A 182 10.77 -15.50 -6.74
CA LYS A 182 11.58 -14.54 -6.03
C LYS A 182 11.55 -14.86 -4.55
N ILE A 183 12.69 -15.30 -4.02
CA ILE A 183 12.82 -15.69 -2.62
C ILE A 183 13.61 -14.60 -1.89
N PRO A 184 13.01 -13.86 -0.94
CA PRO A 184 13.70 -12.80 -0.20
C PRO A 184 14.88 -13.35 0.61
N LYS A 185 15.88 -12.50 0.85
CA LYS A 185 16.99 -12.81 1.76
C LYS A 185 16.47 -13.13 3.15
N GLY A 186 17.11 -14.11 3.79
CA GLY A 186 16.75 -14.58 5.12
C GLY A 186 16.03 -15.94 5.12
N TYR A 187 15.42 -16.34 4.01
CA TYR A 187 14.96 -17.72 3.87
C TYR A 187 16.16 -18.65 3.69
N ILE A 188 16.17 -19.74 4.43
CA ILE A 188 17.17 -20.81 4.33
C ILE A 188 16.53 -22.07 3.78
N LEU A 189 17.25 -22.80 2.96
CA LEU A 189 16.85 -24.13 2.53
C LEU A 189 16.98 -25.09 3.73
N ALA A 190 15.84 -25.52 4.27
CA ALA A 190 15.77 -26.38 5.44
C ALA A 190 15.84 -27.86 5.09
N GLN A 191 15.22 -28.23 3.95
CA GLN A 191 15.22 -29.61 3.47
C GLN A 191 15.11 -29.66 1.94
N GLN A 192 15.73 -30.69 1.35
CA GLN A 192 15.68 -30.95 -0.09
C GLN A 192 15.66 -32.46 -0.32
N SER A 193 14.79 -32.90 -1.26
CA SER A 193 14.84 -34.23 -1.88
C SER A 193 14.66 -34.08 -3.40
N ASP A 194 14.48 -35.16 -4.14
CA ASP A 194 14.34 -35.11 -5.62
C ASP A 194 13.08 -34.36 -6.05
N ASP A 195 12.01 -34.44 -5.27
CA ASP A 195 10.67 -33.91 -5.56
C ASP A 195 10.20 -32.86 -4.54
N PHE A 196 11.10 -32.40 -3.63
CA PHE A 196 10.73 -31.56 -2.50
C PHE A 196 11.79 -30.51 -2.17
N LEU A 197 11.34 -29.26 -1.88
CA LEU A 197 12.13 -28.20 -1.28
C LEU A 197 11.33 -27.57 -0.15
N TRP A 198 12.00 -27.34 0.98
CA TRP A 198 11.44 -26.58 2.09
C TRP A 198 12.35 -25.41 2.43
N PHE A 199 11.82 -24.20 2.31
CA PHE A 199 12.45 -22.96 2.73
C PHE A 199 11.80 -22.44 4.00
N ARG A 200 12.59 -21.95 4.95
CA ARG A 200 12.09 -21.32 6.16
C ARG A 200 12.82 -20.02 6.49
N TYR A 201 12.11 -19.12 7.14
CA TYR A 201 12.62 -17.89 7.72
C TYR A 201 12.33 -17.90 9.22
N GLU A 202 13.35 -17.66 10.05
CA GLU A 202 13.22 -17.68 11.51
C GLU A 202 13.06 -16.26 12.05
N PHE A 203 11.99 -16.03 12.79
CA PHE A 203 11.79 -14.86 13.62
C PHE A 203 12.05 -15.22 15.09
N PRO A 204 12.28 -14.23 15.99
CA PRO A 204 12.53 -14.53 17.40
C PRO A 204 11.43 -15.33 18.11
N ALA A 205 10.16 -15.15 17.68
CA ALA A 205 8.99 -15.78 18.30
C ALA A 205 8.19 -16.66 17.34
N ALA A 206 8.58 -16.76 16.07
CA ALA A 206 7.82 -17.50 15.07
C ALA A 206 8.74 -18.00 13.95
N SER A 207 8.27 -18.98 13.19
CA SER A 207 8.91 -19.46 11.96
C SER A 207 7.92 -19.37 10.82
N GLN A 208 8.35 -18.84 9.70
CA GLN A 208 7.59 -18.81 8.46
C GLN A 208 8.27 -19.68 7.41
N GLY A 209 7.51 -20.49 6.70
CA GLY A 209 8.09 -21.33 5.66
C GLY A 209 7.13 -21.61 4.52
N PHE A 210 7.70 -22.06 3.43
CA PHE A 210 6.95 -22.59 2.30
C PHE A 210 7.63 -23.84 1.75
N MET A 211 6.84 -24.71 1.16
CA MET A 211 7.25 -25.98 0.60
C MET A 211 6.83 -26.05 -0.87
N LEU A 212 7.70 -26.63 -1.69
CA LEU A 212 7.42 -26.96 -3.08
C LEU A 212 7.58 -28.47 -3.22
N TYR A 213 6.64 -29.11 -3.87
CA TYR A 213 6.66 -30.55 -4.14
C TYR A 213 5.95 -30.86 -5.46
N SER A 214 6.27 -31.99 -6.09
CA SER A 214 5.67 -32.50 -7.30
C SER A 214 5.16 -33.93 -7.12
#